data_81c125460c1b4b7489db07383d1d5942
#
_entry.id   81c125460c1b4b7489db07383d1d5942
#
_cell.length_a   1.000
_cell.length_b   1.000
_cell.length_c   1.000
_cell.angle_alpha   90.00
_cell.angle_beta   90.00
_cell.angle_gamma   90.00
#
_symmetry.space_group_name_H-M   'P 1'
#
loop_
_entity.id
_entity.type
_entity.pdbx_description
1 polymer ?
#
loop_
_entity_poly.entity_id
_entity_poly.type
_entity_poly.pdbx_seq_one_letter_code
_entity_poly.pdbx_strand_id
1 'polypeptide(L)'
;MPQKNKKIGSRATRLDAPVDTFDDEGVRLAMLAALDAVYELFPHITLPQYLIALEVRKAEREGSPHTLASIVKKLKMPFSTASRVVWSLTAEGGDIGIVRYLNHPTDRRKKLLVINERNEPDEIPRAISRAMLAYYGEAVRQLRGSS
;
A
#
# COMPACT_ATOMS: atom_id res chain seq x y z
N MET A 1 15.85 -31.35 32.48
CA MET A 1 15.83 -29.90 32.21
C MET A 1 14.40 -29.49 31.95
N PRO A 2 13.78 -28.70 32.78
CA PRO A 2 12.44 -28.27 32.52
C PRO A 2 12.44 -27.25 31.36
N GLN A 3 11.67 -27.54 30.32
CA GLN A 3 11.44 -26.58 29.25
C GLN A 3 10.69 -25.38 29.81
N LYS A 4 11.29 -24.20 29.73
CA LYS A 4 10.61 -22.94 30.00
C LYS A 4 9.52 -22.75 28.96
N ASN A 5 8.27 -22.94 29.35
CA ASN A 5 7.10 -22.49 28.61
C ASN A 5 7.25 -20.98 28.36
N LYS A 6 7.58 -20.61 27.13
CA LYS A 6 7.38 -19.24 26.66
C LYS A 6 5.89 -18.98 26.73
N LYS A 7 5.45 -18.22 27.71
CA LYS A 7 4.12 -17.60 27.71
C LYS A 7 4.01 -16.81 26.43
N ILE A 8 3.24 -17.30 25.49
CA ILE A 8 2.76 -16.53 24.34
C ILE A 8 2.00 -15.36 24.94
N GLY A 9 2.47 -14.12 24.66
CA GLY A 9 1.89 -12.91 25.22
C GLY A 9 0.37 -12.91 25.08
N SER A 10 -0.31 -12.47 26.11
CA SER A 10 -1.75 -12.37 26.15
C SER A 10 -2.26 -11.69 24.89
N ARG A 11 -3.08 -12.37 24.11
CA ARG A 11 -3.91 -11.72 23.09
C ARG A 11 -4.63 -10.58 23.80
N ALA A 12 -4.37 -9.34 23.37
CA ALA A 12 -5.25 -8.24 23.73
C ALA A 12 -6.69 -8.70 23.47
N THR A 13 -7.50 -8.73 24.50
CA THR A 13 -8.88 -9.15 24.38
C THR A 13 -9.58 -8.15 23.47
N ARG A 14 -10.50 -8.62 22.61
CA ARG A 14 -11.31 -7.78 21.69
C ARG A 14 -11.94 -6.54 22.34
N LEU A 15 -11.98 -6.49 23.66
CA LEU A 15 -12.53 -5.40 24.49
C LEU A 15 -11.63 -4.17 24.56
N ASP A 16 -10.33 -4.32 24.23
CA ASP A 16 -9.36 -3.23 24.30
C ASP A 16 -9.10 -2.52 22.94
N ALA A 17 -9.75 -3.01 21.88
CA ALA A 17 -9.66 -2.37 20.57
C ALA A 17 -10.57 -1.15 20.50
N PRO A 18 -10.09 0.00 19.97
CA PRO A 18 -10.96 1.15 19.71
C PRO A 18 -12.16 0.73 18.86
N VAL A 19 -13.32 1.31 19.14
CA VAL A 19 -14.60 1.02 18.44
C VAL A 19 -14.50 1.17 16.91
N ASP A 20 -13.51 1.92 16.44
CA ASP A 20 -13.28 2.25 15.03
C ASP A 20 -12.23 1.34 14.35
N THR A 21 -11.75 0.30 15.01
CA THR A 21 -10.78 -0.64 14.41
C THR A 21 -11.50 -1.69 13.57
N PHE A 22 -11.08 -1.83 12.33
CA PHE A 22 -11.50 -2.96 11.49
C PHE A 22 -10.98 -4.27 12.08
N ASP A 23 -11.79 -5.31 12.05
CA ASP A 23 -11.34 -6.63 12.49
C ASP A 23 -10.32 -7.24 11.51
N ASP A 24 -9.55 -8.21 11.98
CA ASP A 24 -8.49 -8.84 11.20
C ASP A 24 -9.00 -9.46 9.89
N GLU A 25 -10.20 -10.01 9.88
CA GLU A 25 -10.77 -10.61 8.68
C GLU A 25 -11.17 -9.56 7.65
N GLY A 26 -11.79 -8.46 8.07
CA GLY A 26 -12.09 -7.34 7.20
C GLY A 26 -10.83 -6.75 6.57
N VAL A 27 -9.74 -6.63 7.33
CA VAL A 27 -8.44 -6.18 6.81
C VAL A 27 -7.86 -7.16 5.79
N ARG A 28 -7.93 -8.47 6.04
CA ARG A 28 -7.46 -9.48 5.08
C ARG A 28 -8.25 -9.46 3.78
N LEU A 29 -9.54 -9.32 3.85
CA LEU A 29 -10.41 -9.22 2.66
C LEU A 29 -10.13 -7.94 1.86
N ALA A 30 -9.91 -6.82 2.54
CA ALA A 30 -9.52 -5.57 1.89
C ALA A 30 -8.16 -5.71 1.18
N MET A 31 -7.20 -6.35 1.83
CA MET A 31 -5.88 -6.62 1.24
C MET A 31 -5.99 -7.55 0.03
N LEU A 32 -6.76 -8.63 0.13
CA LEU A 32 -6.98 -9.53 -1.01
C LEU A 32 -7.59 -8.79 -2.19
N ALA A 33 -8.65 -8.00 -1.96
CA ALA A 33 -9.29 -7.22 -3.01
C ALA A 33 -8.34 -6.21 -3.67
N ALA A 34 -7.47 -5.57 -2.88
CA ALA A 34 -6.44 -4.66 -3.40
C ALA A 34 -5.43 -5.38 -4.28
N LEU A 35 -4.91 -6.52 -3.82
CA LEU A 35 -3.91 -7.30 -4.55
C LEU A 35 -4.49 -7.93 -5.82
N ASP A 36 -5.73 -8.41 -5.79
CA ASP A 36 -6.43 -8.91 -6.97
C ASP A 36 -6.58 -7.81 -8.03
N ALA A 37 -7.02 -6.61 -7.63
CA ALA A 37 -7.14 -5.48 -8.54
C ALA A 37 -5.78 -5.05 -9.12
N VAL A 38 -4.73 -5.05 -8.31
CA VAL A 38 -3.36 -4.78 -8.78
C VAL A 38 -2.91 -5.83 -9.78
N TYR A 39 -3.16 -7.10 -9.50
CA TYR A 39 -2.79 -8.20 -10.38
C TYR A 39 -3.52 -8.14 -11.73
N GLU A 40 -4.80 -7.79 -11.73
CA GLU A 40 -5.59 -7.60 -12.96
C GLU A 40 -5.08 -6.44 -13.83
N LEU A 41 -4.73 -5.32 -13.18
CA LEU A 41 -4.26 -4.12 -13.88
C LEU A 41 -2.79 -4.22 -14.32
N PHE A 42 -1.97 -4.84 -13.50
CA PHE A 42 -0.52 -4.92 -13.68
C PHE A 42 -0.01 -6.34 -13.39
N PRO A 43 -0.30 -7.33 -14.27
CA PRO A 43 0.00 -8.75 -13.99
C PRO A 43 1.49 -9.04 -13.72
N HIS A 44 2.38 -8.17 -14.19
CA HIS A 44 3.84 -8.34 -14.04
C HIS A 44 4.46 -7.43 -12.97
N ILE A 45 3.65 -6.67 -12.23
CA ILE A 45 4.17 -5.81 -11.17
C ILE A 45 4.78 -6.66 -10.05
N THR A 46 5.95 -6.26 -9.60
CA THR A 46 6.61 -6.89 -8.46
C THR A 46 6.21 -6.19 -7.16
N LEU A 47 6.33 -6.89 -6.04
CA LEU A 47 6.06 -6.27 -4.73
C LEU A 47 6.91 -5.02 -4.46
N PRO A 48 8.23 -4.98 -4.75
CA PRO A 48 9.01 -3.76 -4.63
C PRO A 48 8.50 -2.59 -5.47
N GLN A 49 8.05 -2.84 -6.70
CA GLN A 49 7.44 -1.82 -7.54
C GLN A 49 6.16 -1.26 -6.91
N TYR A 50 5.30 -2.13 -6.42
CA TYR A 50 4.05 -1.72 -5.79
C TYR A 50 4.27 -0.95 -4.49
N LEU A 51 5.21 -1.40 -3.64
CA LEU A 51 5.57 -0.70 -2.41
C LEU A 51 6.12 0.71 -2.68
N ILE A 52 6.98 0.85 -3.69
CA ILE A 52 7.49 2.17 -4.08
C ILE A 52 6.36 3.08 -4.58
N ALA A 53 5.47 2.57 -5.41
CA ALA A 53 4.33 3.36 -5.90
C ALA A 53 3.44 3.85 -4.76
N LEU A 54 3.12 2.98 -3.79
CA LEU A 54 2.34 3.34 -2.61
C LEU A 54 3.05 4.38 -1.73
N GLU A 55 4.37 4.23 -1.51
CA GLU A 55 5.14 5.16 -0.70
C GLU A 55 5.27 6.53 -1.39
N VAL A 56 5.47 6.56 -2.70
CA VAL A 56 5.46 7.80 -3.50
C VAL A 56 4.11 8.50 -3.37
N ARG A 57 3.01 7.76 -3.53
CA ARG A 57 1.65 8.30 -3.38
C ARG A 57 1.41 8.90 -2.00
N LYS A 58 1.80 8.16 -0.97
CA LYS A 58 1.66 8.60 0.41
C LYS A 58 2.42 9.90 0.67
N ALA A 59 3.70 9.94 0.32
CA ALA A 59 4.56 11.11 0.53
C ALA A 59 4.06 12.35 -0.24
N GLU A 60 3.58 12.16 -1.45
CA GLU A 60 2.99 13.25 -2.24
C GLU A 60 1.74 13.82 -1.56
N ARG A 61 0.85 12.98 -1.05
CA ARG A 61 -0.34 13.42 -0.31
C ARG A 61 -0.01 14.11 1.01
N GLU A 62 1.08 13.73 1.65
CA GLU A 62 1.58 14.36 2.88
C GLU A 62 2.32 15.70 2.60
N GLY A 63 2.47 16.09 1.35
CA GLY A 63 3.16 17.31 0.95
C GLY A 63 4.68 17.24 1.01
N SER A 64 5.25 16.05 1.13
CA SER A 64 6.70 15.78 1.21
C SER A 64 7.13 14.71 0.21
N PRO A 65 7.05 14.98 -1.11
CA PRO A 65 7.40 14.00 -2.12
C PRO A 65 8.82 13.46 -1.94
N HIS A 66 8.99 12.17 -2.18
CA HIS A 66 10.29 11.52 -2.10
C HIS A 66 11.22 11.92 -3.23
N THR A 67 12.51 11.95 -2.92
CA THR A 67 13.59 11.79 -3.89
C THR A 67 13.98 10.31 -3.97
N LEU A 68 14.79 9.91 -4.96
CA LEU A 68 15.32 8.54 -5.00
C LEU A 68 16.11 8.20 -3.72
N ALA A 69 16.93 9.13 -3.23
CA ALA A 69 17.69 8.94 -2.00
C ALA A 69 16.80 8.73 -0.78
N SER A 70 15.70 9.46 -0.66
CA SER A 70 14.77 9.28 0.46
C SER A 70 13.96 7.98 0.37
N ILE A 71 13.61 7.50 -0.82
CA ILE A 71 13.01 6.17 -1.02
C ILE A 71 13.97 5.05 -0.60
N VAL A 72 15.23 5.13 -1.01
CA VAL A 72 16.29 4.19 -0.59
C VAL A 72 16.36 4.09 0.92
N LYS A 73 16.40 5.22 1.60
CA LYS A 73 16.44 5.28 3.05
C LYS A 73 15.16 4.71 3.70
N LYS A 74 14.00 5.07 3.16
CA LYS A 74 12.70 4.65 3.70
C LYS A 74 12.48 3.16 3.60
N LEU A 75 12.76 2.58 2.45
CA LEU A 75 12.51 1.17 2.16
C LEU A 75 13.72 0.28 2.45
N LYS A 76 14.84 0.86 2.89
CA LYS A 76 16.08 0.14 3.22
C LYS A 76 16.56 -0.80 2.12
N MET A 77 16.40 -0.38 0.88
CA MET A 77 16.88 -1.15 -0.27
C MET A 77 18.15 -0.54 -0.87
N PRO A 78 19.00 -1.33 -1.54
CA PRO A 78 20.20 -0.81 -2.19
C PRO A 78 19.84 0.25 -3.24
N PHE A 79 20.68 1.29 -3.36
CA PHE A 79 20.45 2.39 -4.30
C PHE A 79 20.26 1.91 -5.75
N SER A 80 21.11 0.99 -6.21
CA SER A 80 21.03 0.43 -7.56
C SER A 80 19.71 -0.31 -7.81
N THR A 81 19.21 -1.01 -6.81
CA THR A 81 17.91 -1.70 -6.87
C THR A 81 16.77 -0.69 -6.91
N ALA A 82 16.76 0.26 -5.98
CA ALA A 82 15.73 1.30 -5.95
C ALA A 82 15.69 2.11 -7.26
N SER A 83 16.85 2.50 -7.78
CA SER A 83 16.96 3.23 -9.04
C SER A 83 16.33 2.47 -10.21
N ARG A 84 16.64 1.18 -10.36
CA ARG A 84 16.05 0.34 -11.41
C ARG A 84 14.54 0.13 -11.24
N VAL A 85 14.11 -0.09 -10.00
CA VAL A 85 12.68 -0.29 -9.71
C VAL A 85 11.90 1.00 -9.98
N VAL A 86 12.39 2.14 -9.51
CA VAL A 86 11.76 3.44 -9.81
C VAL A 86 11.72 3.70 -11.30
N TRP A 87 12.83 3.48 -12.02
CA TRP A 87 12.88 3.63 -13.47
C TRP A 87 11.82 2.78 -14.17
N SER A 88 11.67 1.52 -13.77
CA SER A 88 10.66 0.60 -14.36
C SER A 88 9.21 1.03 -14.11
N LEU A 89 8.97 1.90 -13.14
CA LEU A 89 7.65 2.47 -12.84
C LEU A 89 7.35 3.73 -13.67
N THR A 90 8.33 4.29 -14.35
CA THR A 90 8.14 5.45 -15.25
C THR A 90 7.69 5.01 -16.63
N ALA A 91 7.09 5.92 -17.38
CA ALA A 91 6.66 5.66 -18.77
C ALA A 91 7.85 5.38 -19.70
N GLU A 92 9.02 5.92 -19.41
CA GLU A 92 10.24 5.72 -20.19
C GLU A 92 10.91 4.37 -19.89
N GLY A 93 10.75 3.87 -18.67
CA GLY A 93 11.44 2.65 -18.20
C GLY A 93 10.65 1.36 -18.27
N GLY A 94 9.33 1.43 -18.50
CA GLY A 94 8.47 0.26 -18.52
C GLY A 94 7.03 0.55 -18.93
N ASP A 95 6.19 -0.45 -18.79
CA ASP A 95 4.79 -0.41 -19.23
C ASP A 95 3.83 0.14 -18.16
N ILE A 96 4.29 0.28 -16.93
CA ILE A 96 3.42 0.66 -15.80
C ILE A 96 3.13 2.16 -15.82
N GLY A 97 4.16 3.01 -15.94
CA GLY A 97 4.01 4.45 -16.09
C GLY A 97 3.30 5.19 -14.94
N ILE A 98 3.27 4.60 -13.73
CA ILE A 98 2.56 5.17 -12.57
C ILE A 98 3.34 6.31 -11.93
N VAL A 99 4.67 6.28 -11.98
CA VAL A 99 5.55 7.27 -11.35
C VAL A 99 6.18 8.15 -12.42
N ARG A 100 6.37 9.41 -12.10
CA ARG A 100 7.14 10.34 -12.92
C ARG A 100 8.10 11.15 -12.05
N TYR A 101 9.16 11.66 -12.69
CA TYR A 101 10.07 12.60 -12.07
C TYR A 101 9.57 14.04 -12.24
N LEU A 102 9.66 14.80 -11.16
CA LEU A 102 9.40 16.25 -11.16
C LEU A 102 10.66 16.97 -10.67
N ASN A 103 11.01 18.09 -11.31
CA ASN A 103 12.14 18.88 -10.86
C ASN A 103 11.88 19.47 -9.47
N HIS A 104 12.89 19.38 -8.60
CA HIS A 104 12.80 19.98 -7.28
C HIS A 104 12.72 21.52 -7.42
N PRO A 105 11.84 22.20 -6.66
CA PRO A 105 11.60 23.66 -6.82
C PRO A 105 12.85 24.53 -6.63
N THR A 106 13.75 24.14 -5.74
CA THR A 106 14.92 24.94 -5.33
C THR A 106 16.26 24.27 -5.62
N ASP A 107 16.30 22.97 -5.84
CA ASP A 107 17.53 22.22 -6.10
C ASP A 107 17.43 21.44 -7.40
N ARG A 108 17.97 21.98 -8.49
CA ARG A 108 17.93 21.35 -9.82
C ARG A 108 18.64 20.02 -9.92
N ARG A 109 19.48 19.67 -8.94
CA ARG A 109 20.17 18.38 -8.88
C ARG A 109 19.28 17.27 -8.39
N LYS A 110 18.20 17.62 -7.69
CA LYS A 110 17.24 16.66 -7.13
C LYS A 110 16.01 16.58 -7.99
N LYS A 111 15.49 15.37 -8.11
CA LYS A 111 14.19 15.11 -8.73
C LYS A 111 13.26 14.52 -7.69
N LEU A 112 12.05 15.00 -7.67
CA LEU A 112 10.98 14.46 -6.85
C LEU A 112 10.28 13.33 -7.59
N LEU A 113 9.84 12.34 -6.84
CA LEU A 113 9.00 11.25 -7.34
C LEU A 113 7.55 11.57 -7.03
N VAL A 114 6.73 11.60 -8.06
CA VAL A 114 5.30 11.88 -7.94
C VAL A 114 4.49 10.87 -8.76
N ILE A 115 3.24 10.71 -8.42
CA ILE A 115 2.34 9.84 -9.16
C ILE A 115 1.97 10.49 -10.50
N ASN A 116 1.94 9.68 -11.53
CA ASN A 116 1.40 10.08 -12.82
C ASN A 116 -0.13 9.89 -12.79
N GLU A 117 -0.86 10.95 -12.48
CA GLU A 117 -2.31 10.93 -12.32
C GLU A 117 -3.06 10.36 -13.53
N ARG A 118 -2.49 10.47 -14.74
CA ARG A 118 -3.10 9.93 -15.96
C ARG A 118 -3.16 8.40 -15.97
N ASN A 119 -2.26 7.76 -15.24
CA ASN A 119 -2.11 6.31 -15.20
C ASN A 119 -2.47 5.73 -13.81
N GLU A 120 -2.96 6.54 -12.90
CA GLU A 120 -3.37 6.06 -11.59
C GLU A 120 -4.71 5.34 -11.68
N PRO A 121 -4.77 4.06 -11.34
CA PRO A 121 -6.00 3.31 -11.42
C PRO A 121 -6.90 3.59 -10.20
N ASP A 122 -8.10 4.07 -10.43
CA ASP A 122 -9.15 4.21 -9.42
C ASP A 122 -9.75 2.86 -8.97
N GLU A 123 -9.50 1.82 -9.74
CA GLU A 123 -10.07 0.48 -9.52
C GLU A 123 -9.61 -0.16 -8.22
N ILE A 124 -8.36 0.10 -7.79
CA ILE A 124 -7.83 -0.49 -6.55
C ILE A 124 -8.60 0.00 -5.33
N PRO A 125 -8.74 1.32 -5.07
CA PRO A 125 -9.55 1.79 -3.94
C PRO A 125 -11.03 1.40 -4.06
N ARG A 126 -11.57 1.34 -5.27
CA ARG A 126 -12.95 0.87 -5.50
C ARG A 126 -13.12 -0.61 -5.17
N ALA A 127 -12.16 -1.46 -5.52
CA ALA A 127 -12.17 -2.88 -5.18
C ALA A 127 -12.13 -3.09 -3.67
N ILE A 128 -11.26 -2.35 -2.96
CA ILE A 128 -11.20 -2.38 -1.50
C ILE A 128 -12.54 -1.97 -0.90
N SER A 129 -13.10 -0.84 -1.36
CA SER A 129 -14.39 -0.33 -0.86
C SER A 129 -15.52 -1.32 -1.06
N ARG A 130 -15.60 -1.97 -2.23
CA ARG A 130 -16.61 -3.01 -2.50
C ARG A 130 -16.45 -4.22 -1.57
N ALA A 131 -15.23 -4.70 -1.36
CA ALA A 131 -14.97 -5.83 -0.47
C ALA A 131 -15.35 -5.51 0.98
N MET A 132 -15.00 -4.33 1.46
CA MET A 132 -15.32 -3.88 2.82
C MET A 132 -16.82 -3.72 3.01
N LEU A 133 -17.51 -3.09 2.05
CA LEU A 133 -18.97 -2.94 2.09
C LEU A 133 -19.70 -4.30 2.06
N ALA A 134 -19.22 -5.25 1.25
CA ALA A 134 -19.80 -6.59 1.20
C ALA A 134 -19.64 -7.30 2.54
N TYR A 135 -18.45 -7.29 3.12
CA TYR A 135 -18.16 -7.97 4.40
C TYR A 135 -18.93 -7.36 5.57
N TYR A 136 -18.83 -6.03 5.77
CA TYR A 136 -19.49 -5.38 6.89
C TYR A 136 -21.02 -5.25 6.68
N GLY A 137 -21.49 -5.13 5.45
CA GLY A 137 -22.89 -5.14 5.13
C GLY A 137 -23.57 -6.48 5.48
N GLU A 138 -22.88 -7.59 5.30
CA GLU A 138 -23.37 -8.89 5.71
C GLU A 138 -23.35 -9.06 7.24
N ALA A 139 -22.30 -8.65 7.91
CA ALA A 139 -22.21 -8.65 9.36
C ALA A 139 -23.36 -7.85 10.01
N VAL A 140 -23.69 -6.70 9.48
CA VAL A 140 -24.82 -5.89 9.95
C VAL A 140 -26.18 -6.57 9.70
N ARG A 141 -26.33 -7.26 8.57
CA ARG A 141 -27.56 -8.02 8.27
C ARG A 141 -27.76 -9.18 9.24
N GLN A 142 -26.71 -9.92 9.56
CA GLN A 142 -26.75 -11.03 10.52
C GLN A 142 -27.13 -10.55 11.92
N LEU A 143 -26.60 -9.41 12.38
CA LEU A 143 -26.97 -8.81 13.66
C LEU A 143 -28.44 -8.39 13.72
N ARG A 144 -29.02 -7.89 12.62
CA ARG A 144 -30.43 -7.50 12.53
C ARG A 144 -31.38 -8.70 12.41
N GLY A 145 -30.92 -9.81 11.84
CA GLY A 145 -31.73 -11.03 11.68
C GLY A 145 -31.79 -11.92 12.91
N SER A 146 -30.98 -11.64 13.94
CA SER A 146 -30.92 -12.38 15.21
C SER A 146 -31.75 -11.73 16.33
N SER A 147 -32.55 -10.74 16.01
CA SER A 147 -33.41 -10.02 16.96
C SER A 147 -34.84 -10.54 16.92
#